data_a92715cc5f8c9886e7796b3dcc45c74e
#
_entry.id   a92715cc5f8c9886e7796b3dcc45c74e
#
_cell.length_a   1.000
_cell.length_b   1.000
_cell.length_c   1.000
_cell.angle_alpha   90.00
_cell.angle_beta   90.00
_cell.angle_gamma   90.00
#
_symmetry.space_group_name_H-M   'P 1'
#
loop_
_entity.id
_entity.type
_entity.pdbx_description
1 polymer ?
#
loop_
_entity_poly.entity_id
_entity_poly.type
_entity_poly.pdbx_seq_one_letter_code
_entity_poly.pdbx_strand_id
1 'polypeptide(L)'
;QLSAKDTFTPINDPNKLPKSALELWQGYDARAEDLEVNTIEEWKTDEVTTRYLTYKVGRFKGANSRVSAYYSFPNKPGKYPAFVWSHGGGQRAEKNRSVYFAKQGFANIDINWLGRPVKEDIDTNTDWGKVDPTQGPRFYSKALRKGWKVNLQPDEFSIDPIPSPRNSNWILLSMAGRRAITFLEKQPE
;
A
#
# COMPACT_ATOMS: atom_id res chain seq x y z
N GLN A 1 -26.29 -14.15 2.92
CA GLN A 1 -24.94 -14.01 2.34
C GLN A 1 -23.94 -13.99 3.48
N LEU A 2 -23.05 -15.00 3.56
CA LEU A 2 -21.93 -14.97 4.50
C LEU A 2 -21.05 -13.76 4.13
N SER A 3 -20.86 -12.85 5.07
CA SER A 3 -19.93 -11.72 4.90
C SER A 3 -18.54 -12.27 4.60
N ALA A 4 -17.88 -11.77 3.55
CA ALA A 4 -16.51 -12.15 3.24
C ALA A 4 -15.61 -11.90 4.46
N LYS A 5 -14.78 -12.89 4.79
CA LYS A 5 -13.87 -12.84 5.95
C LYS A 5 -12.78 -11.79 5.72
N ASP A 6 -12.34 -11.14 6.79
CA ASP A 6 -11.16 -10.28 6.72
C ASP A 6 -9.91 -11.08 6.33
N THR A 7 -9.09 -10.53 5.46
CA THR A 7 -7.81 -11.14 5.03
C THR A 7 -6.85 -11.31 6.21
N PHE A 8 -6.90 -10.37 7.15
CA PHE A 8 -6.10 -10.38 8.36
C PHE A 8 -6.95 -9.95 9.55
N THR A 9 -7.48 -10.94 10.26
CA THR A 9 -8.48 -10.70 11.32
C THR A 9 -7.87 -9.95 12.52
N PRO A 10 -8.47 -8.85 12.97
CA PRO A 10 -8.10 -8.21 14.23
C PRO A 10 -8.21 -9.18 15.43
N ILE A 11 -7.39 -8.95 16.46
CA ILE A 11 -7.38 -9.75 17.70
C ILE A 11 -7.85 -8.88 18.85
N ASN A 12 -8.99 -9.22 19.43
CA ASN A 12 -9.58 -8.51 20.54
C ASN A 12 -9.51 -9.27 21.88
N ASP A 13 -9.20 -10.57 21.83
CA ASP A 13 -9.03 -11.39 23.03
C ASP A 13 -7.62 -11.19 23.61
N PRO A 14 -7.47 -10.64 24.82
CA PRO A 14 -6.15 -10.39 25.43
C PRO A 14 -5.33 -11.66 25.64
N ASN A 15 -5.98 -12.83 25.73
CA ASN A 15 -5.28 -14.10 25.89
C ASN A 15 -4.67 -14.64 24.58
N LYS A 16 -5.04 -14.03 23.44
CA LYS A 16 -4.58 -14.41 22.10
C LYS A 16 -3.64 -13.38 21.48
N LEU A 17 -3.12 -12.46 22.27
CA LEU A 17 -2.22 -11.43 21.77
C LEU A 17 -0.90 -12.06 21.29
N PRO A 18 -0.43 -11.69 20.09
CA PRO A 18 0.84 -12.19 19.58
C PRO A 18 2.00 -11.67 20.46
N LYS A 19 2.91 -12.56 20.82
CA LYS A 19 4.10 -12.26 21.65
C LYS A 19 5.35 -12.03 20.81
N SER A 20 5.26 -12.24 19.50
CA SER A 20 6.37 -12.07 18.57
C SER A 20 5.88 -11.59 17.20
N ALA A 21 6.80 -11.09 16.37
CA ALA A 21 6.50 -10.74 14.98
C ALA A 21 6.02 -11.96 14.18
N LEU A 22 6.55 -13.15 14.45
CA LEU A 22 6.14 -14.38 13.79
C LEU A 22 4.68 -14.72 14.11
N GLU A 23 4.30 -14.67 15.38
CA GLU A 23 2.91 -14.89 15.82
C GLU A 23 1.97 -13.80 15.29
N LEU A 24 2.44 -12.53 15.21
CA LEU A 24 1.66 -11.43 14.65
C LEU A 24 1.21 -11.74 13.22
N TRP A 25 2.08 -12.34 12.40
CA TRP A 25 1.82 -12.66 11.00
C TRP A 25 1.26 -14.07 10.77
N GLN A 26 1.03 -14.83 11.83
CA GLN A 26 0.49 -16.18 11.70
C GLN A 26 -0.87 -16.18 11.00
N GLY A 27 -1.01 -17.02 9.98
CA GLY A 27 -2.23 -17.16 9.18
C GLY A 27 -2.40 -16.07 8.10
N TYR A 28 -1.41 -15.19 7.90
CA TYR A 28 -1.40 -14.26 6.77
C TYR A 28 -0.47 -14.75 5.67
N ASP A 29 -1.01 -14.90 4.47
CA ASP A 29 -0.25 -15.15 3.25
C ASP A 29 -0.54 -14.04 2.23
N ALA A 30 0.50 -13.27 1.89
CA ALA A 30 0.40 -12.19 0.91
C ALA A 30 0.12 -12.68 -0.52
N ARG A 31 0.28 -13.98 -0.79
CA ARG A 31 0.11 -14.61 -2.11
C ARG A 31 -1.24 -15.31 -2.28
N ALA A 32 -1.99 -15.53 -1.20
CA ALA A 32 -3.20 -16.34 -1.21
C ALA A 32 -4.36 -15.77 -2.02
N GLU A 33 -4.45 -14.44 -2.12
CA GLU A 33 -5.53 -13.77 -2.85
C GLU A 33 -5.03 -13.10 -4.13
N ASP A 34 -5.91 -12.96 -5.13
CA ASP A 34 -5.62 -12.16 -6.30
C ASP A 34 -5.31 -10.70 -5.92
N LEU A 35 -4.38 -10.12 -6.64
CA LEU A 35 -4.01 -8.70 -6.48
C LEU A 35 -5.06 -7.77 -7.11
N GLU A 36 -5.90 -8.27 -8.00
CA GLU A 36 -6.89 -7.48 -8.73
C GLU A 36 -6.27 -6.16 -9.23
N VAL A 37 -5.13 -6.29 -9.93
CA VAL A 37 -4.38 -5.13 -10.42
C VAL A 37 -5.22 -4.37 -11.43
N ASN A 38 -5.32 -3.06 -11.23
CA ASN A 38 -5.97 -2.16 -12.17
C ASN A 38 -4.97 -1.08 -12.61
N THR A 39 -4.52 -1.12 -13.86
CA THR A 39 -3.68 -0.08 -14.46
C THR A 39 -4.57 1.09 -14.85
N ILE A 40 -4.27 2.26 -14.31
CA ILE A 40 -5.00 3.51 -14.52
C ILE A 40 -4.39 4.27 -15.71
N GLU A 41 -3.07 4.35 -15.73
CA GLU A 41 -2.33 5.06 -16.78
C GLU A 41 -0.99 4.35 -17.05
N GLU A 42 -0.56 4.37 -18.30
CA GLU A 42 0.73 3.83 -18.72
C GLU A 42 1.47 4.87 -19.55
N TRP A 43 2.74 5.05 -19.27
CA TRP A 43 3.68 5.87 -20.05
C TRP A 43 4.84 5.01 -20.51
N LYS A 44 5.18 5.15 -21.79
CA LYS A 44 6.29 4.43 -22.39
C LYS A 44 7.22 5.40 -23.08
N THR A 45 8.51 5.27 -22.81
CA THR A 45 9.62 5.91 -23.53
C THR A 45 10.42 4.84 -24.27
N ASP A 46 11.50 5.17 -24.92
CA ASP A 46 12.38 4.18 -25.54
C ASP A 46 13.08 3.28 -24.52
N GLU A 47 13.29 3.78 -23.28
CA GLU A 47 14.07 3.11 -22.25
C GLU A 47 13.22 2.41 -21.19
N VAL A 48 12.07 3.02 -20.81
CA VAL A 48 11.32 2.67 -19.60
C VAL A 48 9.82 2.67 -19.86
N THR A 49 9.13 1.68 -19.32
CA THR A 49 7.67 1.69 -19.16
C THR A 49 7.33 1.99 -17.70
N THR A 50 6.37 2.87 -17.50
CA THR A 50 5.85 3.24 -16.17
C THR A 50 4.33 3.10 -16.15
N ARG A 51 3.80 2.44 -15.14
CA ARG A 51 2.35 2.30 -14.90
C ARG A 51 1.97 2.99 -13.60
N TYR A 52 0.91 3.77 -13.62
CA TYR A 52 0.18 4.10 -12.40
C TYR A 52 -0.96 3.10 -12.26
N LEU A 53 -1.00 2.43 -11.13
CA LEU A 53 -1.91 1.32 -10.92
C LEU A 53 -2.43 1.28 -9.48
N THR A 54 -3.48 0.50 -9.27
CA THR A 54 -3.89 0.08 -7.93
C THR A 54 -3.88 -1.43 -7.83
N TYR A 55 -3.67 -1.95 -6.61
CA TYR A 55 -3.83 -3.37 -6.31
C TYR A 55 -4.51 -3.57 -4.96
N LYS A 56 -5.17 -4.71 -4.82
CA LYS A 56 -5.85 -5.10 -3.59
C LYS A 56 -4.84 -5.44 -2.50
N VAL A 57 -5.00 -4.80 -1.35
CA VAL A 57 -4.25 -5.11 -0.14
C VAL A 57 -4.92 -6.25 0.62
N GLY A 58 -6.23 -6.23 0.70
CA GLY A 58 -7.05 -7.23 1.34
C GLY A 58 -8.35 -6.65 1.87
N ARG A 59 -9.00 -7.43 2.74
CA ARG A 59 -10.17 -7.00 3.48
C ARG A 59 -9.78 -6.82 4.94
N PHE A 60 -10.08 -5.64 5.49
CA PHE A 60 -9.71 -5.26 6.85
C PHE A 60 -10.89 -4.56 7.54
N LYS A 61 -11.27 -5.03 8.72
CA LYS A 61 -12.44 -4.52 9.50
C LYS A 61 -13.70 -4.41 8.64
N GLY A 62 -13.93 -5.43 7.82
CA GLY A 62 -15.11 -5.53 6.98
C GLY A 62 -15.12 -4.68 5.71
N ALA A 63 -14.04 -3.98 5.36
CA ALA A 63 -13.92 -3.19 4.14
C ALA A 63 -12.74 -3.62 3.28
N ASN A 64 -12.88 -3.50 1.95
CA ASN A 64 -11.79 -3.73 1.02
C ASN A 64 -10.79 -2.57 1.08
N SER A 65 -9.51 -2.91 1.00
CA SER A 65 -8.42 -1.94 0.97
C SER A 65 -7.60 -2.12 -0.30
N ARG A 66 -7.29 -1.01 -0.97
CA ARG A 66 -6.47 -0.94 -2.18
C ARG A 66 -5.41 0.15 -2.02
N VAL A 67 -4.24 -0.09 -2.57
CA VAL A 67 -3.17 0.92 -2.60
C VAL A 67 -2.82 1.26 -4.04
N SER A 68 -2.58 2.54 -4.30
CA SER A 68 -2.06 3.01 -5.57
C SER A 68 -0.53 3.03 -5.56
N ALA A 69 0.08 2.90 -6.73
CA ALA A 69 1.53 2.85 -6.88
C ALA A 69 1.97 3.27 -8.28
N TYR A 70 3.20 3.73 -8.41
CA TYR A 70 3.94 3.74 -9.67
C TYR A 70 4.78 2.48 -9.77
N TYR A 71 4.64 1.75 -10.87
CA TYR A 71 5.49 0.63 -11.23
C TYR A 71 6.27 0.96 -12.48
N SER A 72 7.60 0.88 -12.43
CA SER A 72 8.46 1.18 -13.57
C SER A 72 9.49 0.08 -13.78
N PHE A 73 9.80 -0.20 -15.04
CA PHE A 73 10.78 -1.21 -15.45
C PHE A 73 11.44 -0.84 -16.79
N PRO A 74 12.69 -1.33 -17.06
CA PRO A 74 13.35 -1.14 -18.35
C PRO A 74 12.59 -1.85 -19.49
N ASN A 75 12.60 -1.24 -20.68
CA ASN A 75 11.95 -1.84 -21.87
C ASN A 75 12.76 -2.98 -22.52
N LYS A 76 14.05 -3.10 -22.20
CA LYS A 76 14.88 -4.20 -22.73
C LYS A 76 14.36 -5.53 -22.19
N PRO A 77 14.23 -6.57 -23.02
CA PRO A 77 13.91 -7.91 -22.53
C PRO A 77 14.94 -8.40 -21.50
N GLY A 78 14.46 -8.96 -20.40
CA GLY A 78 15.36 -9.49 -19.35
C GLY A 78 14.68 -9.66 -18.02
N LYS A 79 15.42 -10.14 -17.03
CA LYS A 79 15.04 -10.17 -15.62
C LYS A 79 15.82 -9.10 -14.90
N TYR A 80 15.13 -8.31 -14.12
CA TYR A 80 15.71 -7.18 -13.39
C TYR A 80 15.64 -7.40 -11.89
N PRO A 81 16.65 -6.97 -11.13
CA PRO A 81 16.50 -6.86 -9.68
C PRO A 81 15.33 -5.91 -9.39
N ALA A 82 14.49 -6.32 -8.45
CA ALA A 82 13.27 -5.58 -8.16
C ALA A 82 13.18 -5.18 -6.69
N PHE A 83 12.55 -4.02 -6.41
CA PHE A 83 12.35 -3.55 -5.04
C PHE A 83 11.06 -2.74 -4.88
N VAL A 84 10.61 -2.67 -3.64
CA VAL A 84 9.49 -1.84 -3.21
C VAL A 84 10.02 -0.57 -2.57
N TRP A 85 9.54 0.59 -3.03
CA TRP A 85 9.76 1.87 -2.38
C TRP A 85 8.54 2.26 -1.56
N SER A 86 8.76 2.68 -0.32
CA SER A 86 7.75 3.27 0.54
C SER A 86 8.21 4.67 0.96
N HIS A 87 7.48 5.68 0.58
CA HIS A 87 7.83 7.07 0.89
C HIS A 87 7.65 7.38 2.39
N GLY A 88 8.32 8.42 2.87
CA GLY A 88 8.17 8.93 4.23
C GLY A 88 6.84 9.65 4.47
N GLY A 89 6.56 9.96 5.73
CA GLY A 89 5.39 10.75 6.10
C GLY A 89 5.35 12.10 5.39
N GLY A 90 4.16 12.54 4.95
CA GLY A 90 3.95 13.77 4.19
C GLY A 90 4.38 13.75 2.73
N GLN A 91 5.01 12.68 2.29
CA GLN A 91 5.39 12.46 0.90
C GLN A 91 4.30 11.71 0.13
N ARG A 92 4.61 11.30 -1.08
CA ARG A 92 3.76 10.51 -1.97
C ARG A 92 4.63 9.64 -2.86
N ALA A 93 4.01 8.67 -3.54
CA ALA A 93 4.66 7.99 -4.65
C ALA A 93 4.97 8.99 -5.78
N GLU A 94 6.12 8.83 -6.42
CA GLU A 94 6.59 9.77 -7.45
C GLU A 94 7.03 9.04 -8.72
N LYS A 95 6.39 9.41 -9.84
CA LYS A 95 6.70 8.88 -11.16
C LYS A 95 8.18 9.05 -11.52
N ASN A 96 8.73 10.26 -11.30
CA ASN A 96 10.11 10.56 -11.68
C ASN A 96 11.14 9.72 -10.91
N ARG A 97 10.89 9.47 -9.62
CA ARG A 97 11.73 8.56 -8.82
C ARG A 97 11.66 7.14 -9.34
N SER A 98 10.48 6.66 -9.67
CA SER A 98 10.28 5.32 -10.21
C SER A 98 10.98 5.16 -11.57
N VAL A 99 10.85 6.14 -12.47
CA VAL A 99 11.56 6.19 -13.76
C VAL A 99 13.09 6.22 -13.57
N TYR A 100 13.59 7.01 -12.61
CA TYR A 100 15.02 7.08 -12.34
C TYR A 100 15.61 5.69 -12.05
N PHE A 101 15.00 4.92 -11.17
CA PHE A 101 15.49 3.59 -10.84
C PHE A 101 15.35 2.60 -12.01
N ALA A 102 14.29 2.71 -12.79
CA ALA A 102 14.15 1.87 -13.98
C ALA A 102 15.24 2.13 -15.02
N LYS A 103 15.67 3.38 -15.19
CA LYS A 103 16.83 3.74 -16.04
C LYS A 103 18.14 3.17 -15.50
N GLN A 104 18.25 2.90 -14.21
CA GLN A 104 19.41 2.23 -13.60
C GLN A 104 19.33 0.69 -13.70
N GLY A 105 18.33 0.13 -14.38
CA GLY A 105 18.21 -1.31 -14.58
C GLY A 105 17.43 -2.05 -13.48
N PHE A 106 16.59 -1.37 -12.72
CA PHE A 106 15.75 -1.99 -11.70
C PHE A 106 14.26 -1.99 -12.11
N ALA A 107 13.55 -3.05 -11.83
CA ALA A 107 12.10 -2.97 -11.73
C ALA A 107 11.73 -2.47 -10.32
N ASN A 108 10.81 -1.51 -10.23
CA ASN A 108 10.47 -0.97 -8.91
C ASN A 108 9.00 -0.58 -8.82
N ILE A 109 8.45 -0.74 -7.63
CA ILE A 109 7.10 -0.29 -7.29
C ILE A 109 7.16 0.71 -6.13
N ASP A 110 6.70 1.93 -6.38
CA ASP A 110 6.62 3.03 -5.41
C ASP A 110 5.19 3.14 -4.90
N ILE A 111 4.92 2.64 -3.70
CA ILE A 111 3.58 2.59 -3.13
C ILE A 111 3.16 3.93 -2.51
N ASN A 112 1.97 4.40 -2.87
CA ASN A 112 1.38 5.64 -2.36
C ASN A 112 0.57 5.39 -1.07
N TRP A 113 1.22 4.88 -0.05
CA TRP A 113 0.55 4.42 1.16
C TRP A 113 -0.22 5.52 1.91
N LEU A 114 0.26 6.77 1.83
CA LEU A 114 -0.39 7.90 2.49
C LEU A 114 -1.58 8.45 1.69
N GLY A 115 -1.70 8.10 0.40
CA GLY A 115 -2.78 8.53 -0.49
C GLY A 115 -2.82 10.03 -0.77
N ARG A 116 -1.71 10.72 -0.58
CA ARG A 116 -1.58 12.08 -1.09
C ARG A 116 -1.74 12.05 -2.61
N PRO A 117 -2.52 12.98 -3.22
CA PRO A 117 -2.69 13.03 -4.66
C PRO A 117 -1.36 13.01 -5.40
N VAL A 118 -1.19 12.10 -6.34
CA VAL A 118 0.05 11.95 -7.11
C VAL A 118 0.10 12.92 -8.28
N LYS A 119 -1.08 13.26 -8.82
CA LYS A 119 -1.27 14.17 -9.95
C LYS A 119 -2.67 14.78 -9.86
N GLU A 120 -2.87 16.03 -10.33
CA GLU A 120 -4.14 16.74 -10.18
C GLU A 120 -5.28 16.13 -10.99
N ASP A 121 -4.96 15.54 -12.15
CA ASP A 121 -5.91 14.95 -13.10
C ASP A 121 -6.13 13.43 -12.88
N ILE A 122 -5.49 12.82 -11.89
CA ILE A 122 -5.69 11.41 -11.52
C ILE A 122 -6.57 11.32 -10.27
N ASP A 123 -7.82 10.97 -10.47
CA ASP A 123 -8.79 10.80 -9.37
C ASP A 123 -8.62 9.50 -8.59
N THR A 124 -8.10 8.46 -9.23
CA THR A 124 -7.89 7.15 -8.59
C THR A 124 -6.67 7.20 -7.70
N ASN A 125 -6.83 6.82 -6.44
CA ASN A 125 -5.80 6.88 -5.42
C ASN A 125 -5.93 5.69 -4.46
N THR A 126 -5.03 5.61 -3.49
CA THR A 126 -5.13 4.66 -2.38
C THR A 126 -6.47 4.83 -1.65
N ASP A 127 -7.14 3.72 -1.43
CA ASP A 127 -8.36 3.63 -0.64
C ASP A 127 -8.21 2.50 0.39
N TRP A 128 -8.08 2.88 1.64
CA TRP A 128 -7.95 1.94 2.74
C TRP A 128 -9.29 1.40 3.24
N GLY A 129 -10.40 1.84 2.67
CA GLY A 129 -11.74 1.47 3.12
C GLY A 129 -12.10 2.09 4.48
N LYS A 130 -12.69 1.31 5.37
CA LYS A 130 -13.03 1.75 6.72
C LYS A 130 -11.83 1.66 7.65
N VAL A 131 -11.21 2.80 7.93
CA VAL A 131 -10.10 2.90 8.88
C VAL A 131 -10.53 3.62 10.14
N ASP A 132 -9.92 3.25 11.26
CA ASP A 132 -10.12 3.91 12.52
C ASP A 132 -9.26 5.18 12.57
N PRO A 133 -9.86 6.37 12.64
CA PRO A 133 -9.12 7.63 12.65
C PRO A 133 -8.20 7.80 13.86
N THR A 134 -8.41 7.02 14.94
CA THR A 134 -7.58 7.06 16.14
C THR A 134 -6.28 6.25 16.01
N GLN A 135 -6.18 5.41 14.97
CA GLN A 135 -5.09 4.45 14.76
C GLN A 135 -4.15 4.82 13.61
N GLY A 136 -4.06 6.07 13.27
CA GLY A 136 -3.17 6.54 12.21
C GLY A 136 -2.25 7.67 12.68
N PRO A 137 -1.21 8.03 11.91
CA PRO A 137 -0.35 9.16 12.25
C PRO A 137 -1.11 10.48 12.11
N ARG A 138 -1.01 11.31 13.13
CA ARG A 138 -1.66 12.63 13.21
C ARG A 138 -0.67 13.77 12.92
N PHE A 139 0.29 13.54 12.02
CA PHE A 139 1.44 14.45 11.83
C PHE A 139 1.11 15.72 11.03
N TYR A 140 -0.02 15.77 10.33
CA TYR A 140 -0.28 16.84 9.38
C TYR A 140 -1.60 17.54 9.63
N SER A 141 -1.60 18.87 9.52
CA SER A 141 -2.81 19.67 9.63
C SER A 141 -3.82 19.34 8.53
N LYS A 142 -5.10 19.62 8.78
CA LYS A 142 -6.17 19.48 7.78
C LYS A 142 -5.87 20.23 6.48
N ALA A 143 -5.22 21.41 6.56
CA ALA A 143 -4.85 22.21 5.39
C ALA A 143 -3.84 21.49 4.50
N LEU A 144 -2.84 20.81 5.07
CA LEU A 144 -1.87 20.04 4.31
C LEU A 144 -2.44 18.75 3.70
N ARG A 145 -3.59 18.28 4.23
CA ARG A 145 -4.27 17.07 3.78
C ARG A 145 -5.43 17.32 2.82
N LYS A 146 -5.64 18.57 2.43
CA LYS A 146 -6.69 18.94 1.47
C LYS A 146 -6.53 18.13 0.17
N GLY A 147 -7.60 17.46 -0.23
CA GLY A 147 -7.61 16.60 -1.42
C GLY A 147 -7.07 15.17 -1.20
N TRP A 148 -6.58 14.84 -0.01
CA TRP A 148 -6.19 13.45 0.28
C TRP A 148 -7.42 12.57 0.46
N LYS A 149 -7.47 11.46 -0.25
CA LYS A 149 -8.59 10.50 -0.17
C LYS A 149 -8.35 9.39 0.88
N VAL A 150 -7.23 9.47 1.61
CA VAL A 150 -6.82 8.48 2.60
C VAL A 150 -7.19 8.88 4.00
N ASN A 151 -7.73 7.92 4.73
CA ASN A 151 -8.20 8.08 6.10
C ASN A 151 -7.24 7.52 7.16
N LEU A 152 -5.96 7.32 6.82
CA LEU A 152 -4.92 6.94 7.80
C LEU A 152 -4.39 8.11 8.61
N GLN A 153 -4.94 9.32 8.38
CA GLN A 153 -4.49 10.57 8.96
C GLN A 153 -5.54 11.12 9.92
N PRO A 154 -5.54 10.76 11.17
CA PRO A 154 -6.33 11.44 12.18
C PRO A 154 -5.83 12.86 12.41
N ASP A 155 -6.63 13.67 13.11
CA ASP A 155 -6.37 15.11 13.26
C ASP A 155 -5.30 15.47 14.28
N GLU A 156 -4.88 14.53 15.14
CA GLU A 156 -3.96 14.75 16.27
C GLU A 156 -2.77 13.78 16.31
N PHE A 157 -1.82 14.04 17.20
CA PHE A 157 -0.54 13.33 17.31
C PHE A 157 -0.59 12.16 18.29
N SER A 158 -1.43 11.21 18.14
CA SER A 158 -1.36 10.02 18.98
C SER A 158 -1.90 8.80 18.27
N ILE A 159 -1.51 7.67 18.75
CA ILE A 159 -2.13 6.40 18.42
C ILE A 159 -2.79 5.94 19.71
N ASP A 160 -4.09 5.74 19.69
CA ASP A 160 -4.80 5.25 20.85
C ASP A 160 -4.35 3.82 21.20
N PRO A 161 -4.40 3.44 22.48
CA PRO A 161 -4.12 2.08 22.89
C PRO A 161 -5.00 1.07 22.14
N ILE A 162 -4.39 0.02 21.67
CA ILE A 162 -5.07 -1.09 20.99
C ILE A 162 -4.59 -2.43 21.54
N PRO A 163 -5.44 -3.46 21.55
CA PRO A 163 -5.07 -4.77 22.06
C PRO A 163 -3.91 -5.42 21.30
N SER A 164 -3.85 -5.22 20.00
CA SER A 164 -2.85 -5.84 19.12
C SER A 164 -2.49 -4.93 17.94
N PRO A 165 -1.25 -4.97 17.43
CA PRO A 165 -0.88 -4.32 16.16
C PRO A 165 -1.77 -4.73 14.98
N ARG A 166 -2.38 -5.91 15.02
CA ARG A 166 -3.39 -6.36 14.02
C ARG A 166 -4.64 -5.50 13.97
N ASN A 167 -4.90 -4.70 14.99
CA ASN A 167 -6.05 -3.81 15.08
C ASN A 167 -5.74 -2.40 14.60
N SER A 168 -4.45 -2.07 14.42
CA SER A 168 -4.00 -0.77 13.92
C SER A 168 -4.12 -0.64 12.41
N ASN A 169 -4.47 0.54 11.94
CA ASN A 169 -4.44 0.86 10.51
C ASN A 169 -3.04 0.75 9.90
N TRP A 170 -1.99 0.86 10.70
CA TRP A 170 -0.60 0.67 10.27
C TRP A 170 -0.31 -0.73 9.72
N ILE A 171 -1.10 -1.73 10.12
CA ILE A 171 -0.96 -3.07 9.55
C ILE A 171 -1.24 -3.08 8.05
N LEU A 172 -2.12 -2.22 7.57
CA LEU A 172 -2.45 -2.09 6.15
C LEU A 172 -1.24 -1.67 5.32
N LEU A 173 -0.40 -0.74 5.83
CA LEU A 173 0.84 -0.38 5.15
C LEU A 173 1.78 -1.58 5.03
N SER A 174 1.94 -2.34 6.11
CA SER A 174 2.79 -3.55 6.10
C SER A 174 2.25 -4.62 5.15
N MET A 175 0.93 -4.81 5.12
CA MET A 175 0.27 -5.71 4.16
C MET A 175 0.48 -5.22 2.72
N ALA A 176 0.34 -3.92 2.46
CA ALA A 176 0.55 -3.34 1.13
C ALA A 176 1.98 -3.58 0.64
N GLY A 177 2.99 -3.38 1.48
CA GLY A 177 4.39 -3.67 1.14
C GLY A 177 4.63 -5.15 0.81
N ARG A 178 4.08 -6.08 1.61
CA ARG A 178 4.16 -7.52 1.34
C ARG A 178 3.45 -7.91 0.04
N ARG A 179 2.30 -7.30 -0.25
CA ARG A 179 1.55 -7.50 -1.50
C ARG A 179 2.28 -6.88 -2.70
N ALA A 180 3.02 -5.78 -2.52
CA ALA A 180 3.88 -5.21 -3.55
C ALA A 180 4.99 -6.19 -3.98
N ILE A 181 5.58 -6.93 -3.02
CA ILE A 181 6.53 -8.02 -3.34
C ILE A 181 5.84 -9.09 -4.18
N THR A 182 4.65 -9.52 -3.78
CA THR A 182 3.85 -10.49 -4.55
C THR A 182 3.53 -9.97 -5.96
N PHE A 183 3.28 -8.66 -6.10
CA PHE A 183 3.10 -8.05 -7.41
C PHE A 183 4.35 -8.18 -8.27
N LEU A 184 5.52 -7.82 -7.74
CA LEU A 184 6.80 -7.90 -8.46
C LEU A 184 7.14 -9.34 -8.85
N GLU A 185 6.87 -10.33 -7.99
CA GLU A 185 7.11 -11.76 -8.30
C GLU A 185 6.28 -12.28 -9.50
N LYS A 186 5.17 -11.63 -9.81
CA LYS A 186 4.28 -12.02 -10.90
C LYS A 186 4.56 -11.29 -12.23
N GLN A 187 5.48 -10.33 -12.22
CA GLN A 187 5.82 -9.60 -13.45
C GLN A 187 6.75 -10.44 -14.33
N PRO A 188 6.61 -10.35 -15.67
CA PRO A 188 7.46 -11.08 -16.60
C PRO A 188 8.88 -10.56 -16.70
N GLU A 189 9.12 -9.28 -16.39
CA GLU A 189 10.40 -8.56 -16.40
C GLU A 189 11.25 -8.69 -15.12
#